data_30521bba8a731e3829080bfda94449ab
#
_entry.id   30521bba8a731e3829080bfda94449ab
#
_cell.length_a   1.000
_cell.length_b   1.000
_cell.length_c   1.000
_cell.angle_alpha   90.00
_cell.angle_beta   90.00
_cell.angle_gamma   90.00
#
_symmetry.space_group_name_H-M   'P 1'
#
loop_
_entity.id
_entity.type
_entity.pdbx_description
1 polymer ?
#
loop_
_entity_poly.entity_id
_entity_poly.type
_entity_poly.pdbx_seq_one_letter_code
_entity_poly.pdbx_strand_id
1 'polypeptide(L)'
;DLAIGLQISVDSAEKIKHFVSKPKTERGEDDQKVADEIDLLKLGIAEEAKTVSRKTIVEGIIRPRLNEIFTMVNQVVKQSGFQGQSPAGVVLTGGGALTVLATESCRRVMQLPAKIGIPVGLSGMIDEINTPTSSVSAGLVLYGLKSKSEQNTSGVNFSGMIKGIPGRQAVGKVIDFIKSFLP
;
A
#
# COMPACT_ATOMS: atom_id res chain seq x y z
N ASP A 1 12.73 10.07 5.47
CA ASP A 1 13.48 11.16 4.81
C ASP A 1 12.74 12.50 4.91
N LEU A 2 11.43 12.59 4.62
CA LEU A 2 10.67 13.84 4.76
C LEU A 2 10.69 14.38 6.19
N ALA A 3 10.48 13.53 7.20
CA ALA A 3 10.52 13.93 8.60
C ALA A 3 11.88 14.51 8.98
N ILE A 4 12.97 13.89 8.55
CA ILE A 4 14.33 14.34 8.81
C ILE A 4 14.65 15.62 8.01
N GLY A 5 14.36 15.62 6.72
CA GLY A 5 14.69 16.73 5.82
C GLY A 5 13.92 18.03 6.11
N LEU A 6 12.74 17.93 6.68
CA LEU A 6 11.89 19.07 7.05
C LEU A 6 11.89 19.35 8.57
N GLN A 7 12.55 18.50 9.37
CA GLN A 7 12.60 18.57 10.84
C GLN A 7 11.19 18.57 11.48
N ILE A 8 10.32 17.68 10.98
CA ILE A 8 8.93 17.53 11.42
C ILE A 8 8.66 16.11 11.93
N SER A 9 7.52 15.92 12.58
CA SER A 9 7.10 14.60 13.04
C SER A 9 6.83 13.64 11.86
N VAL A 10 6.87 12.33 12.12
CA VAL A 10 6.59 11.31 11.09
C VAL A 10 5.15 11.43 10.58
N ASP A 11 4.20 11.73 11.49
CA ASP A 11 2.79 11.90 11.14
C ASP A 11 2.57 13.13 10.23
N SER A 12 3.27 14.24 10.52
CA SER A 12 3.25 15.44 9.69
C SER A 12 3.86 15.17 8.31
N ALA A 13 4.97 14.44 8.25
CA ALA A 13 5.62 14.04 7.01
C ALA A 13 4.69 13.16 6.15
N GLU A 14 3.92 12.26 6.76
CA GLU A 14 2.95 11.42 6.08
C GLU A 14 1.80 12.24 5.47
N LYS A 15 1.27 13.21 6.22
CA LYS A 15 0.26 14.15 5.70
C LYS A 15 0.77 14.94 4.48
N ILE A 16 2.00 15.44 4.55
CA ILE A 16 2.63 16.15 3.43
C ILE A 16 2.81 15.22 2.23
N LYS A 17 3.32 14.01 2.43
CA LYS A 17 3.48 13.01 1.37
C LYS A 17 2.15 12.72 0.65
N HIS A 18 1.08 12.51 1.39
CA HIS A 18 -0.24 12.31 0.83
C HIS A 18 -0.73 13.53 0.06
N PHE A 19 -0.55 14.73 0.61
CA PHE A 19 -0.96 15.99 -0.04
C PHE A 19 -0.25 16.19 -1.38
N VAL A 20 1.08 16.06 -1.44
CA VAL A 20 1.83 16.25 -2.69
C VAL A 20 1.57 15.16 -3.73
N SER A 21 1.10 13.99 -3.29
CA SER A 21 0.78 12.85 -4.16
C SER A 21 -0.63 12.91 -4.76
N LYS A 22 -1.53 13.75 -4.24
CA LYS A 22 -2.86 13.93 -4.82
C LYS A 22 -2.77 14.50 -6.25
N PRO A 23 -3.61 14.02 -7.19
CA PRO A 23 -3.74 14.60 -8.51
C PRO A 23 -4.08 16.09 -8.45
N LYS A 24 -3.62 16.88 -9.42
CA LYS A 24 -3.92 18.32 -9.47
C LYS A 24 -5.42 18.62 -9.50
N THR A 25 -6.22 17.73 -10.09
CA THR A 25 -7.68 17.85 -10.19
C THR A 25 -8.42 17.68 -8.85
N GLU A 26 -7.79 17.03 -7.88
CA GLU A 26 -8.36 16.80 -6.55
C GLU A 26 -7.87 17.82 -5.50
N ARG A 27 -7.05 18.79 -5.92
CA ARG A 27 -6.59 19.88 -5.07
C ARG A 27 -7.57 21.04 -5.19
N GLY A 28 -7.85 21.70 -4.08
CA GLY A 28 -8.71 22.88 -4.07
C GLY A 28 -8.20 24.00 -5.01
N GLU A 29 -9.10 24.85 -5.49
CA GLU A 29 -8.76 25.95 -6.42
C GLU A 29 -7.71 26.91 -5.84
N ASP A 30 -7.71 27.10 -4.51
CA ASP A 30 -6.72 27.94 -3.82
C ASP A 30 -5.32 27.31 -3.81
N ASP A 31 -5.25 25.97 -3.76
CA ASP A 31 -3.98 25.24 -3.79
C ASP A 31 -3.36 25.19 -5.20
N GLN A 32 -4.16 25.49 -6.23
CA GLN A 32 -3.68 25.54 -7.63
C GLN A 32 -3.00 26.87 -7.95
N LYS A 33 -3.38 27.97 -7.29
CA LYS A 33 -2.87 29.32 -7.55
C LYS A 33 -1.50 29.59 -6.91
N VAL A 34 -1.19 28.90 -5.79
CA VAL A 34 0.12 28.98 -5.12
C VAL A 34 0.96 27.79 -5.58
N ALA A 35 1.51 27.89 -6.79
CA ALA A 35 2.03 26.74 -7.54
C ALA A 35 3.19 25.99 -6.89
N ASP A 36 3.90 26.55 -5.93
CA ASP A 36 5.12 25.93 -5.36
C ASP A 36 5.19 25.90 -3.83
N GLU A 37 4.44 26.72 -3.09
CA GLU A 37 4.46 26.74 -1.63
C GLU A 37 3.28 25.99 -1.02
N ILE A 38 3.58 25.13 -0.06
CA ILE A 38 2.59 24.38 0.73
C ILE A 38 2.50 25.03 2.10
N ASP A 39 1.32 25.50 2.44
CA ASP A 39 1.02 26.01 3.78
C ASP A 39 0.73 24.84 4.73
N LEU A 40 1.64 24.61 5.66
CA LEU A 40 1.57 23.50 6.62
C LEU A 40 0.42 23.68 7.63
N LEU A 41 0.03 24.92 7.93
CA LEU A 41 -1.09 25.20 8.83
C LEU A 41 -2.41 24.69 8.23
N LYS A 42 -2.61 24.82 6.92
CA LYS A 42 -3.79 24.28 6.23
C LYS A 42 -3.87 22.75 6.29
N LEU A 43 -2.75 22.08 6.47
CA LEU A 43 -2.68 20.62 6.65
C LEU A 43 -2.83 20.19 8.12
N GLY A 44 -3.08 21.14 9.03
CA GLY A 44 -3.17 20.88 10.47
C GLY A 44 -1.82 20.49 11.08
N ILE A 45 -0.73 21.04 10.54
CA ILE A 45 0.64 20.84 11.00
C ILE A 45 1.07 22.12 11.71
N ALA A 46 1.15 22.07 13.04
CA ALA A 46 1.49 23.20 13.90
C ALA A 46 2.98 23.16 14.31
N GLU A 47 3.86 22.97 13.35
CA GLU A 47 5.30 22.96 13.58
C GLU A 47 5.94 24.30 13.20
N GLU A 48 7.24 24.51 13.48
CA GLU A 48 7.90 25.82 13.32
C GLU A 48 7.89 26.34 11.87
N ALA A 49 7.99 25.45 10.90
CA ALA A 49 7.92 25.81 9.48
C ALA A 49 6.47 26.12 9.07
N LYS A 50 6.19 27.34 8.61
CA LYS A 50 4.85 27.73 8.13
C LYS A 50 4.58 27.32 6.70
N THR A 51 5.58 27.39 5.84
CA THR A 51 5.49 27.05 4.41
C THR A 51 6.70 26.25 3.95
N VAL A 52 6.50 25.32 3.03
CA VAL A 52 7.56 24.52 2.42
C VAL A 52 7.35 24.46 0.91
N SER A 53 8.42 24.60 0.14
CA SER A 53 8.36 24.49 -1.33
C SER A 53 8.04 23.05 -1.74
N ARG A 54 6.99 22.91 -2.55
CA ARG A 54 6.60 21.62 -3.16
C ARG A 54 7.76 21.04 -4.00
N LYS A 55 8.46 21.89 -4.71
CA LYS A 55 9.61 21.49 -5.53
C LYS A 55 10.72 20.89 -4.66
N THR A 56 11.03 21.51 -3.53
CA THR A 56 12.02 20.97 -2.57
C THR A 56 11.60 19.61 -2.05
N ILE A 57 10.33 19.42 -1.69
CA ILE A 57 9.82 18.13 -1.21
C ILE A 57 9.92 17.07 -2.30
N VAL A 58 9.37 17.37 -3.48
CA VAL A 58 9.20 16.39 -4.54
C VAL A 58 10.53 16.07 -5.24
N GLU A 59 11.27 17.08 -5.62
CA GLU A 59 12.54 16.91 -6.36
C GLU A 59 13.73 16.70 -5.44
N GLY A 60 13.75 17.36 -4.28
CA GLY A 60 14.88 17.31 -3.36
C GLY A 60 14.87 16.12 -2.41
N ILE A 61 13.69 15.60 -2.04
CA ILE A 61 13.58 14.53 -1.04
C ILE A 61 12.95 13.27 -1.62
N ILE A 62 11.74 13.38 -2.21
CA ILE A 62 10.99 12.19 -2.66
C ILE A 62 11.67 11.52 -3.86
N ARG A 63 12.05 12.28 -4.89
CA ARG A 63 12.67 11.74 -6.09
C ARG A 63 13.99 11.00 -5.81
N PRO A 64 14.96 11.56 -5.07
CA PRO A 64 16.19 10.84 -4.71
C PRO A 64 15.89 9.53 -3.99
N ARG A 65 14.99 9.54 -3.02
CA ARG A 65 14.63 8.33 -2.27
C ARG A 65 13.98 7.26 -3.11
N LEU A 66 13.06 7.64 -4.00
CA LEU A 66 12.47 6.69 -4.96
C LEU A 66 13.53 6.09 -5.89
N ASN A 67 14.49 6.90 -6.33
CA ASN A 67 15.59 6.39 -7.16
C ASN A 67 16.47 5.39 -6.42
N GLU A 68 16.79 5.63 -5.15
CA GLU A 68 17.52 4.67 -4.30
C GLU A 68 16.74 3.35 -4.17
N ILE A 69 15.44 3.43 -3.86
CA ILE A 69 14.59 2.25 -3.72
C ILE A 69 14.59 1.44 -5.03
N PHE A 70 14.34 2.09 -6.17
CA PHE A 70 14.31 1.38 -7.45
C PHE A 70 15.70 0.90 -7.90
N THR A 71 16.78 1.55 -7.47
CA THR A 71 18.15 1.05 -7.68
C THR A 71 18.37 -0.24 -6.91
N MET A 72 17.96 -0.32 -5.65
CA MET A 72 18.03 -1.56 -4.86
C MET A 72 17.17 -2.67 -5.49
N VAL A 73 15.95 -2.36 -5.90
CA VAL A 73 15.08 -3.33 -6.61
C VAL A 73 15.74 -3.83 -7.89
N ASN A 74 16.33 -2.93 -8.68
CA ASN A 74 17.02 -3.29 -9.92
C ASN A 74 18.22 -4.21 -9.65
N GLN A 75 18.95 -4.00 -8.56
CA GLN A 75 20.03 -4.91 -8.14
C GLN A 75 19.52 -6.31 -7.82
N VAL A 76 18.38 -6.43 -7.10
CA VAL A 76 17.76 -7.74 -6.82
C VAL A 76 17.33 -8.43 -8.11
N VAL A 77 16.73 -7.71 -9.06
CA VAL A 77 16.33 -8.25 -10.36
C VAL A 77 17.56 -8.72 -11.15
N LYS A 78 18.68 -7.99 -11.11
CA LYS A 78 19.95 -8.42 -11.74
C LYS A 78 20.49 -9.70 -11.11
N GLN A 79 20.52 -9.75 -9.79
CA GLN A 79 21.02 -10.92 -9.05
C GLN A 79 20.17 -12.17 -9.28
N SER A 80 18.87 -12.03 -9.51
CA SER A 80 17.97 -13.14 -9.83
C SER A 80 18.12 -13.69 -11.25
N GLY A 81 18.91 -13.05 -12.11
CA GLY A 81 19.15 -13.47 -13.50
C GLY A 81 18.02 -13.06 -14.48
N PHE A 82 16.98 -12.35 -14.02
CA PHE A 82 15.86 -11.93 -14.86
C PHE A 82 16.05 -10.58 -15.56
N GLN A 83 17.24 -10.01 -15.49
CA GLN A 83 17.54 -8.76 -16.20
C GLN A 83 17.33 -8.93 -17.71
N GLY A 84 16.59 -8.01 -18.32
CA GLY A 84 16.27 -8.05 -19.75
C GLY A 84 15.21 -9.07 -20.17
N GLN A 85 14.70 -9.89 -19.24
CA GLN A 85 13.66 -10.89 -19.53
C GLN A 85 12.23 -10.40 -19.25
N SER A 86 12.06 -9.12 -18.91
CA SER A 86 10.77 -8.54 -18.56
C SER A 86 10.35 -7.43 -19.54
N PRO A 87 10.13 -7.75 -20.83
CA PRO A 87 9.77 -6.73 -21.83
C PRO A 87 8.40 -6.08 -21.56
N ALA A 88 7.52 -6.76 -20.86
CA ALA A 88 6.22 -6.24 -20.44
C ALA A 88 6.32 -5.13 -19.37
N GLY A 89 7.51 -4.97 -18.76
CA GLY A 89 7.79 -3.92 -17.80
C GLY A 89 7.44 -4.28 -16.35
N VAL A 90 7.22 -3.24 -15.54
CA VAL A 90 7.01 -3.32 -14.09
C VAL A 90 5.61 -2.86 -13.75
N VAL A 91 4.95 -3.58 -12.85
CA VAL A 91 3.69 -3.19 -12.26
C VAL A 91 3.92 -2.80 -10.80
N LEU A 92 3.67 -1.53 -10.48
CA LEU A 92 3.71 -1.00 -9.13
C LEU A 92 2.32 -1.13 -8.50
N THR A 93 2.24 -1.61 -7.28
CA THR A 93 0.97 -1.73 -6.56
C THR A 93 1.15 -1.47 -5.07
N GLY A 94 0.06 -1.41 -4.32
CA GLY A 94 0.06 -0.99 -2.92
C GLY A 94 0.03 0.53 -2.76
N GLY A 95 -0.11 1.01 -1.52
CA GLY A 95 -0.22 2.44 -1.22
C GLY A 95 1.00 3.26 -1.67
N GLY A 96 2.21 2.68 -1.58
CA GLY A 96 3.45 3.31 -2.03
C GLY A 96 3.50 3.63 -3.52
N ALA A 97 2.78 2.87 -4.36
CA ALA A 97 2.70 3.12 -5.80
C ALA A 97 2.02 4.45 -6.15
N LEU A 98 1.19 4.98 -5.24
CA LEU A 98 0.50 6.26 -5.40
C LEU A 98 1.36 7.47 -5.03
N THR A 99 2.57 7.25 -4.51
CA THR A 99 3.50 8.34 -4.22
C THR A 99 3.84 9.10 -5.50
N VAL A 100 3.83 10.43 -5.41
CA VAL A 100 4.22 11.30 -6.53
C VAL A 100 5.56 10.86 -7.11
N LEU A 101 5.70 10.83 -8.43
CA LEU A 101 6.87 10.39 -9.19
C LEU A 101 7.24 8.89 -9.07
N ALA A 102 6.48 8.04 -8.36
CA ALA A 102 6.83 6.63 -8.20
C ALA A 102 6.98 5.91 -9.55
N THR A 103 5.98 6.05 -10.43
CA THR A 103 6.02 5.42 -11.77
C THR A 103 7.14 5.99 -12.65
N GLU A 104 7.37 7.32 -12.60
CA GLU A 104 8.42 7.98 -13.39
C GLU A 104 9.81 7.55 -12.93
N SER A 105 10.06 7.55 -11.60
CA SER A 105 11.34 7.10 -11.03
C SER A 105 11.61 5.62 -11.33
N CYS A 106 10.59 4.78 -11.27
CA CYS A 106 10.68 3.38 -11.66
C CYS A 106 11.13 3.23 -13.12
N ARG A 107 10.44 3.90 -14.06
CA ARG A 107 10.79 3.87 -15.49
C ARG A 107 12.23 4.33 -15.73
N ARG A 108 12.62 5.42 -15.08
CA ARG A 108 13.94 6.02 -15.26
C ARG A 108 15.06 5.13 -14.75
N VAL A 109 14.90 4.54 -13.55
CA VAL A 109 15.97 3.75 -12.91
C VAL A 109 16.04 2.35 -13.49
N MET A 110 14.89 1.70 -13.70
CA MET A 110 14.85 0.33 -14.19
C MET A 110 14.96 0.21 -15.72
N GLN A 111 14.81 1.33 -16.45
CA GLN A 111 14.79 1.40 -17.91
C GLN A 111 13.74 0.46 -18.54
N LEU A 112 12.62 0.28 -17.85
CA LEU A 112 11.49 -0.56 -18.23
C LEU A 112 10.20 0.24 -18.21
N PRO A 113 9.20 -0.09 -19.05
CA PRO A 113 7.86 0.45 -18.90
C PRO A 113 7.32 0.17 -17.50
N ALA A 114 6.66 1.14 -16.88
CA ALA A 114 6.06 0.95 -15.56
C ALA A 114 4.65 1.50 -15.54
N LYS A 115 3.75 0.80 -14.86
CA LYS A 115 2.36 1.21 -14.64
C LYS A 115 1.91 0.90 -13.22
N ILE A 116 0.87 1.60 -12.77
CA ILE A 116 0.21 1.28 -11.51
C ILE A 116 -0.78 0.14 -11.78
N GLY A 117 -0.73 -0.90 -10.94
CA GLY A 117 -1.64 -2.03 -10.96
C GLY A 117 -2.73 -1.90 -9.90
N ILE A 118 -3.93 -2.29 -10.26
CA ILE A 118 -5.08 -2.43 -9.37
C ILE A 118 -5.42 -3.90 -9.21
N PRO A 119 -6.02 -4.32 -8.08
CA PRO A 119 -6.44 -5.72 -7.90
C PRO A 119 -7.53 -6.08 -8.91
N VAL A 120 -7.51 -7.33 -9.38
CA VAL A 120 -8.50 -7.89 -10.30
C VAL A 120 -9.01 -9.22 -9.77
N GLY A 121 -10.18 -9.67 -10.24
CA GLY A 121 -10.73 -10.99 -9.89
C GLY A 121 -11.60 -11.00 -8.63
N LEU A 122 -11.94 -9.83 -8.08
CA LEU A 122 -12.96 -9.68 -7.05
C LEU A 122 -14.23 -9.08 -7.65
N SER A 123 -15.39 -9.51 -7.15
CA SER A 123 -16.70 -8.96 -7.46
C SER A 123 -17.39 -8.50 -6.17
N GLY A 124 -18.22 -7.45 -6.22
CA GLY A 124 -18.90 -6.89 -5.07
C GLY A 124 -18.75 -5.37 -4.99
N MET A 125 -18.37 -4.83 -3.84
CA MET A 125 -18.15 -3.38 -3.64
C MET A 125 -16.88 -2.90 -4.37
N ILE A 126 -16.99 -2.79 -5.69
CA ILE A 126 -15.85 -2.68 -6.62
C ILE A 126 -15.14 -1.31 -6.45
N ASP A 127 -15.90 -0.24 -6.22
CA ASP A 127 -15.34 1.12 -6.23
C ASP A 127 -14.37 1.39 -5.07
N GLU A 128 -14.61 0.79 -3.90
CA GLU A 128 -13.74 0.95 -2.72
C GLU A 128 -12.49 0.07 -2.76
N ILE A 129 -12.59 -1.12 -3.36
CA ILE A 129 -11.49 -2.10 -3.41
C ILE A 129 -10.65 -2.01 -4.69
N ASN A 130 -11.10 -1.27 -5.69
CA ASN A 130 -10.43 -1.14 -6.99
C ASN A 130 -9.29 -0.10 -6.94
N THR A 131 -8.54 -0.09 -5.85
CA THR A 131 -7.42 0.81 -5.62
C THR A 131 -6.13 0.03 -5.41
N PRO A 132 -4.97 0.58 -5.76
CA PRO A 132 -3.69 -0.08 -5.51
C PRO A 132 -3.46 -0.41 -4.04
N THR A 133 -4.01 0.39 -3.12
CA THR A 133 -3.90 0.19 -1.67
C THR A 133 -4.53 -1.11 -1.20
N SER A 134 -5.57 -1.58 -1.87
CA SER A 134 -6.31 -2.80 -1.53
C SER A 134 -5.68 -4.09 -2.08
N SER A 135 -4.58 -3.98 -2.86
CA SER A 135 -4.00 -5.12 -3.57
C SER A 135 -3.57 -6.27 -2.66
N VAL A 136 -3.01 -5.97 -1.48
CA VAL A 136 -2.57 -7.00 -0.52
C VAL A 136 -3.78 -7.72 0.08
N SER A 137 -4.78 -6.98 0.52
CA SER A 137 -6.02 -7.55 1.10
C SER A 137 -6.76 -8.40 0.08
N ALA A 138 -6.90 -7.89 -1.15
CA ALA A 138 -7.50 -8.61 -2.28
C ALA A 138 -6.74 -9.91 -2.59
N GLY A 139 -5.41 -9.83 -2.66
CA GLY A 139 -4.55 -10.98 -2.89
C GLY A 139 -4.65 -12.05 -1.80
N LEU A 140 -4.72 -11.66 -0.53
CA LEU A 140 -4.88 -12.58 0.60
C LEU A 140 -6.23 -13.31 0.55
N VAL A 141 -7.32 -12.60 0.21
CA VAL A 141 -8.65 -13.22 0.05
C VAL A 141 -8.61 -14.25 -1.08
N LEU A 142 -8.10 -13.88 -2.25
CA LEU A 142 -8.00 -14.80 -3.40
C LEU A 142 -7.09 -16.00 -3.10
N TYR A 143 -5.97 -15.78 -2.42
CA TYR A 143 -5.07 -16.86 -2.00
C TYR A 143 -5.76 -17.82 -1.02
N GLY A 144 -6.48 -17.29 -0.02
CA GLY A 144 -7.22 -18.10 0.95
C GLY A 144 -8.32 -18.94 0.29
N LEU A 145 -9.05 -18.37 -0.66
CA LEU A 145 -10.06 -19.10 -1.42
C LEU A 145 -9.45 -20.24 -2.25
N LYS A 146 -8.33 -19.97 -2.93
CA LYS A 146 -7.61 -20.96 -3.74
C LYS A 146 -7.03 -22.08 -2.88
N SER A 147 -6.36 -21.76 -1.79
CA SER A 147 -5.78 -22.74 -0.86
C SER A 147 -6.84 -23.67 -0.25
N LYS A 148 -8.04 -23.13 0.05
CA LYS A 148 -9.15 -23.94 0.56
C LYS A 148 -9.67 -24.92 -0.49
N SER A 149 -9.65 -24.55 -1.77
CA SER A 149 -10.04 -25.43 -2.87
C SER A 149 -9.06 -26.59 -3.06
N GLU A 150 -7.76 -26.36 -2.87
CA GLU A 150 -6.72 -27.38 -3.01
C GLU A 150 -6.69 -28.35 -1.82
N GLN A 151 -7.01 -27.90 -0.60
CA GLN A 151 -7.07 -28.76 0.58
C GLN A 151 -8.26 -29.74 0.60
N ASN A 152 -9.31 -29.48 -0.17
CA ASN A 152 -10.42 -30.45 -0.31
C ASN A 152 -10.05 -31.71 -1.11
N THR A 153 -8.88 -31.77 -1.74
CA THR A 153 -8.36 -32.97 -2.45
C THR A 153 -7.40 -33.81 -1.61
N SER A 154 -6.92 -33.28 -0.46
CA SER A 154 -6.08 -34.04 0.46
C SER A 154 -6.85 -34.18 1.78
N GLY A 155 -7.57 -35.28 1.91
CA GLY A 155 -8.51 -35.56 3.02
C GLY A 155 -7.87 -35.54 4.41
N VAL A 156 -7.58 -34.33 4.92
CA VAL A 156 -7.40 -34.17 6.35
C VAL A 156 -8.79 -34.07 6.98
N ASN A 157 -9.29 -35.22 7.40
CA ASN A 157 -10.53 -35.33 8.16
C ASN A 157 -10.36 -34.60 9.50
N PHE A 158 -10.59 -33.29 9.51
CA PHE A 158 -10.61 -32.46 10.74
C PHE A 158 -11.65 -32.95 11.75
N SER A 159 -12.67 -33.68 11.29
CA SER A 159 -13.67 -34.31 12.14
C SER A 159 -13.10 -35.47 13.00
N GLY A 160 -11.98 -36.06 12.57
CA GLY A 160 -11.27 -37.09 13.33
C GLY A 160 -10.40 -36.54 14.48
N MET A 161 -9.87 -35.34 14.30
CA MET A 161 -8.98 -34.69 15.28
C MET A 161 -9.74 -34.09 16.45
N ILE A 162 -11.03 -33.76 16.30
CA ILE A 162 -11.88 -33.23 17.36
C ILE A 162 -12.39 -34.38 18.33
N LYS A 163 -12.33 -35.64 17.88
CA LYS A 163 -12.75 -36.76 18.74
C LYS A 163 -11.76 -37.08 19.89
N GLY A 164 -10.55 -36.54 19.86
CA GLY A 164 -9.51 -36.80 20.88
C GLY A 164 -9.33 -35.71 21.95
N ILE A 165 -10.08 -34.61 21.91
CA ILE A 165 -9.98 -33.56 22.93
C ILE A 165 -10.93 -33.86 24.07
N PRO A 166 -10.44 -34.21 25.30
CA PRO A 166 -11.29 -34.35 26.47
C PRO A 166 -11.75 -32.95 26.90
N GLY A 167 -12.91 -32.53 26.46
CA GLY A 167 -13.41 -31.19 26.75
C GLY A 167 -14.71 -30.79 26.05
N ARG A 168 -15.51 -31.77 25.66
CA ARG A 168 -16.82 -31.55 25.04
C ARG A 168 -17.79 -30.67 25.87
N GLN A 169 -17.52 -30.55 27.18
CA GLN A 169 -18.25 -29.64 28.06
C GLN A 169 -17.78 -28.17 28.00
N ALA A 170 -16.55 -27.91 27.55
CA ALA A 170 -16.03 -26.53 27.42
C ALA A 170 -16.60 -25.80 26.20
N VAL A 171 -16.82 -26.51 25.10
CA VAL A 171 -17.36 -25.93 23.88
C VAL A 171 -18.83 -25.49 24.06
N GLY A 172 -19.63 -26.25 24.81
CA GLY A 172 -20.99 -25.86 25.16
C GLY A 172 -21.04 -24.54 25.95
N LYS A 173 -20.17 -24.40 26.94
CA LYS A 173 -20.09 -23.17 27.77
C LYS A 173 -19.65 -21.92 27.00
N VAL A 174 -18.78 -22.06 25.98
CA VAL A 174 -18.36 -20.95 25.12
C VAL A 174 -19.50 -20.53 24.19
N ILE A 175 -20.27 -21.48 23.67
CA ILE A 175 -21.43 -21.17 22.82
C ILE A 175 -22.55 -20.50 23.64
N ASP A 176 -22.80 -20.97 24.85
CA ASP A 176 -23.79 -20.36 25.74
C ASP A 176 -23.36 -18.96 26.22
N PHE A 177 -22.05 -18.74 26.43
CA PHE A 177 -21.50 -17.43 26.76
C PHE A 177 -21.66 -16.45 25.59
N ILE A 178 -21.40 -16.88 24.35
CA ILE A 178 -21.60 -16.04 23.17
C ILE A 178 -23.07 -15.72 22.93
N LYS A 179 -23.98 -16.71 23.18
CA LYS A 179 -25.42 -16.48 23.05
C LYS A 179 -25.97 -15.49 24.09
N SER A 180 -25.34 -15.35 25.24
CA SER A 180 -25.76 -14.38 26.28
C SER A 180 -25.38 -12.94 25.94
N PHE A 181 -24.54 -12.70 24.90
CA PHE A 181 -24.15 -11.38 24.42
C PHE A 181 -24.88 -10.91 23.16
N LEU A 182 -25.71 -11.79 22.58
CA LEU A 182 -26.56 -11.42 21.44
C LEU A 182 -27.96 -11.06 21.95
N PRO A 183 -28.47 -9.86 21.61
CA PRO A 183 -29.80 -9.41 22.01
C PRO A 183 -30.90 -10.25 21.38
#